data_3f7f4337f79bdc8475e69021d56a83d2
#
_entry.id   3f7f4337f79bdc8475e69021d56a83d2
#
_cell.length_a   1.000
_cell.length_b   1.000
_cell.length_c   1.000
_cell.angle_alpha   90.00
_cell.angle_beta   90.00
_cell.angle_gamma   90.00
#
_symmetry.space_group_name_H-M   'P 1'
#
loop_
_entity.id
_entity.type
_entity.pdbx_description
1 polymer ?
#
loop_
_entity_poly.entity_id
_entity_poly.type
_entity_poly.pdbx_seq_one_letter_code
_entity_poly.pdbx_strand_id
1 'polypeptide(L)'
;ELCSGRMDVTIDSSAKAFKVELVDCKTNKTLLSKEIFASNCTQLEFENLRLWSCDNPKLYCVRVSTASDSFTVRTGMRTIEVKGPKVLLNGSEIYLKGCEWMPGSHPDYGMAEPLEHSVKCLSQLKAAGCNFTRFHWQQDTTIFDWCDENGLLVQEEIPYWGQPAEATPMQLAIAKTHADAMVRYHGHHPAIICWGVGNELGGPLPATIDYVDQMYAYFKALDARRLVNYVSNSVGSDENV
;
A
#
# COMPACT_ATOMS: atom_id res chain seq x y z
N GLU A 1 -20.23 -3.78 4.89
CA GLU A 1 -20.25 -5.22 5.26
C GLU A 1 -19.46 -5.45 6.54
N LEU A 2 -19.79 -6.53 7.27
CA LEU A 2 -19.02 -7.00 8.43
C LEU A 2 -18.18 -8.19 8.03
N CYS A 3 -16.98 -8.29 8.59
CA CYS A 3 -16.06 -9.40 8.34
C CYS A 3 -15.51 -9.99 9.64
N SER A 4 -15.08 -11.22 9.55
CA SER A 4 -14.25 -11.89 10.55
C SER A 4 -12.95 -12.31 9.90
N GLY A 5 -11.88 -12.34 10.67
CA GLY A 5 -10.57 -12.66 10.11
C GLY A 5 -9.45 -12.60 11.14
N ARG A 6 -8.24 -12.55 10.61
CA ARG A 6 -7.00 -12.49 11.39
C ARG A 6 -6.13 -11.35 10.91
N MET A 7 -5.44 -10.72 11.84
CA MET A 7 -4.44 -9.70 11.58
C MET A 7 -3.14 -10.15 12.21
N ASP A 8 -2.08 -10.21 11.40
CA ASP A 8 -0.74 -10.44 11.90
C ASP A 8 -0.11 -9.11 12.30
N VAL A 9 0.45 -9.06 13.50
CA VAL A 9 1.14 -7.90 14.05
C VAL A 9 2.57 -8.29 14.34
N THR A 10 3.50 -7.64 13.65
CA THR A 10 4.95 -7.78 13.88
C THR A 10 5.46 -6.49 14.49
N ILE A 11 6.23 -6.61 15.57
CA ILE A 11 6.71 -5.50 16.39
C ILE A 11 8.23 -5.45 16.30
N ASP A 12 8.77 -4.34 15.83
CA ASP A 12 10.21 -4.10 15.80
C ASP A 12 10.62 -3.35 17.09
N SER A 13 10.97 -4.10 18.13
CA SER A 13 11.38 -3.57 19.43
C SER A 13 12.23 -4.56 20.19
N SER A 14 13.09 -4.05 21.06
CA SER A 14 13.89 -4.85 22.00
C SER A 14 13.16 -5.22 23.30
N ALA A 15 11.97 -4.66 23.54
CA ALA A 15 11.14 -5.01 24.70
C ALA A 15 10.72 -6.49 24.66
N LYS A 16 10.40 -7.04 25.82
CA LYS A 16 10.04 -8.46 25.97
C LYS A 16 8.58 -8.71 26.33
N ALA A 17 7.84 -7.64 26.59
CA ALA A 17 6.43 -7.69 26.93
C ALA A 17 5.69 -6.55 26.23
N PHE A 18 4.59 -6.86 25.58
CA PHE A 18 3.75 -5.89 24.88
C PHE A 18 2.28 -6.14 25.19
N LYS A 19 1.53 -5.06 25.23
CA LYS A 19 0.08 -5.09 25.09
C LYS A 19 -0.28 -4.63 23.70
N VAL A 20 -1.00 -5.45 22.95
CA VAL A 20 -1.48 -5.15 21.60
C VAL A 20 -2.99 -4.99 21.64
N GLU A 21 -3.48 -3.84 21.20
CA GLU A 21 -4.91 -3.51 21.20
C GLU A 21 -5.38 -3.14 19.81
N LEU A 22 -6.53 -3.67 19.40
CA LEU A 22 -7.28 -3.18 18.25
C LEU A 22 -8.34 -2.22 18.76
N VAL A 23 -8.31 -0.99 18.28
CA VAL A 23 -9.14 0.11 18.76
C VAL A 23 -9.92 0.70 17.59
N ASP A 24 -11.18 1.05 17.81
CA ASP A 24 -11.94 1.84 16.86
C ASP A 24 -11.42 3.29 16.88
N CYS A 25 -10.80 3.74 15.77
CA CYS A 25 -10.16 5.06 15.71
C CYS A 25 -11.13 6.22 15.98
N LYS A 26 -12.42 6.07 15.65
CA LYS A 26 -13.42 7.14 15.81
C LYS A 26 -13.90 7.27 17.25
N THR A 27 -14.14 6.14 17.93
CA THR A 27 -14.72 6.10 19.27
C THR A 27 -13.68 5.89 20.36
N ASN A 28 -12.45 5.59 19.99
CA ASN A 28 -11.34 5.18 20.86
C ASN A 28 -11.69 3.97 21.78
N LYS A 29 -12.68 3.16 21.34
CA LYS A 29 -13.09 1.95 22.05
C LYS A 29 -12.14 0.80 21.72
N THR A 30 -11.56 0.16 22.74
CA THR A 30 -10.82 -1.09 22.54
C THR A 30 -11.79 -2.20 22.17
N LEU A 31 -11.53 -2.84 21.02
CA LEU A 31 -12.29 -3.95 20.48
C LEU A 31 -11.67 -5.29 20.86
N LEU A 32 -10.33 -5.36 20.81
CA LEU A 32 -9.55 -6.53 21.18
C LEU A 32 -8.33 -6.07 21.98
N SER A 33 -7.85 -6.93 22.88
CA SER A 33 -6.63 -6.71 23.62
C SER A 33 -5.94 -8.04 23.87
N LYS A 34 -4.62 -8.07 23.67
CA LYS A 34 -3.78 -9.25 23.87
C LYS A 34 -2.44 -8.84 24.46
N GLU A 35 -2.03 -9.54 25.51
CA GLU A 35 -0.68 -9.44 26.05
C GLU A 35 0.21 -10.51 25.43
N ILE A 36 1.43 -10.15 25.07
CA ILE A 36 2.43 -11.05 24.50
C ILE A 36 3.75 -10.90 25.25
N PHE A 37 4.41 -12.03 25.47
CA PHE A 37 5.66 -12.13 26.21
C PHE A 37 6.68 -12.92 25.41
N ALA A 38 7.92 -12.45 25.41
CA ALA A 38 9.05 -13.10 24.76
C ALA A 38 8.84 -13.39 23.26
N SER A 39 7.97 -12.62 22.59
CA SER A 39 7.69 -12.69 21.17
C SER A 39 7.48 -11.29 20.61
N ASN A 40 7.92 -11.05 19.39
CA ASN A 40 7.70 -9.82 18.65
C ASN A 40 6.60 -9.97 17.59
N CYS A 41 5.90 -11.09 17.57
CA CYS A 41 4.82 -11.36 16.63
C CYS A 41 3.58 -11.86 17.38
N THR A 42 2.42 -11.45 16.92
CA THR A 42 1.14 -11.99 17.38
C THR A 42 0.10 -11.95 16.28
N GLN A 43 -0.95 -12.72 16.46
CA GLN A 43 -2.12 -12.72 15.62
C GLN A 43 -3.32 -12.27 16.45
N LEU A 44 -4.07 -11.29 15.94
CA LEU A 44 -5.35 -10.86 16.47
C LEU A 44 -6.45 -11.47 15.62
N GLU A 45 -7.31 -12.27 16.23
CA GLU A 45 -8.53 -12.76 15.61
C GLU A 45 -9.67 -11.79 15.91
N PHE A 46 -10.44 -11.45 14.91
CA PHE A 46 -11.53 -10.49 15.04
C PHE A 46 -12.80 -10.98 14.36
N GLU A 47 -13.92 -10.53 14.88
CA GLU A 47 -15.24 -10.80 14.34
C GLU A 47 -16.05 -9.50 14.25
N ASN A 48 -16.97 -9.45 13.28
CA ASN A 48 -17.92 -8.36 13.13
C ASN A 48 -17.29 -6.96 12.97
N LEU A 49 -16.12 -6.88 12.35
CA LEU A 49 -15.52 -5.60 11.98
C LEU A 49 -16.07 -5.12 10.62
N ARG A 50 -16.21 -3.81 10.47
CA ARG A 50 -16.56 -3.20 9.19
C ARG A 50 -15.38 -3.17 8.27
N LEU A 51 -15.60 -3.54 7.01
CA LEU A 51 -14.61 -3.42 5.95
C LEU A 51 -14.38 -1.96 5.59
N TRP A 52 -13.15 -1.67 5.18
CA TRP A 52 -12.76 -0.42 4.54
C TRP A 52 -13.15 -0.50 3.05
N SER A 53 -13.71 0.57 2.51
CA SER A 53 -13.98 0.72 1.08
C SER A 53 -13.89 2.18 0.66
N CYS A 54 -13.94 2.45 -0.66
CA CYS A 54 -13.90 3.81 -1.20
C CYS A 54 -15.05 4.69 -0.68
N ASP A 55 -16.23 4.10 -0.47
CA ASP A 55 -17.43 4.83 -0.02
C ASP A 55 -17.60 4.83 1.50
N ASN A 56 -16.92 3.91 2.18
CA ASN A 56 -16.93 3.81 3.63
C ASN A 56 -15.53 3.47 4.14
N PRO A 57 -14.64 4.45 4.23
CA PRO A 57 -13.25 4.25 4.62
C PRO A 57 -13.11 4.03 6.13
N LYS A 58 -13.57 2.88 6.60
CA LYS A 58 -13.55 2.52 8.02
C LYS A 58 -12.13 2.18 8.47
N LEU A 59 -11.60 2.93 9.42
CA LEU A 59 -10.28 2.74 9.99
C LEU A 59 -10.33 2.25 11.44
N TYR A 60 -9.33 1.45 11.78
CA TYR A 60 -9.01 0.95 13.10
C TYR A 60 -7.58 1.32 13.46
N CYS A 61 -7.31 1.44 14.75
CA CYS A 61 -6.00 1.71 15.29
C CYS A 61 -5.44 0.43 15.94
N VAL A 62 -4.25 0.01 15.55
CA VAL A 62 -3.48 -1.01 16.27
C VAL A 62 -2.52 -0.27 17.20
N ARG A 63 -2.76 -0.38 18.49
CA ARG A 63 -1.91 0.20 19.52
C ARG A 63 -1.05 -0.88 20.12
N VAL A 64 0.25 -0.65 20.15
CA VAL A 64 1.22 -1.50 20.82
C VAL A 64 1.83 -0.70 21.95
N SER A 65 1.81 -1.22 23.16
CA SER A 65 2.37 -0.54 24.33
C SER A 65 3.26 -1.47 25.15
N THR A 66 4.25 -0.87 25.79
CA THR A 66 5.12 -1.45 26.80
C THR A 66 4.85 -0.76 28.14
N ALA A 67 5.63 -1.03 29.17
CA ALA A 67 5.53 -0.33 30.45
C ALA A 67 5.87 1.17 30.34
N SER A 68 6.63 1.60 29.36
CA SER A 68 7.19 2.96 29.26
C SER A 68 6.92 3.68 27.94
N ASP A 69 6.39 2.99 26.91
CA ASP A 69 6.22 3.55 25.59
C ASP A 69 4.99 2.97 24.88
N SER A 70 4.47 3.69 23.89
CA SER A 70 3.38 3.21 23.05
C SER A 70 3.49 3.73 21.64
N PHE A 71 3.11 2.88 20.68
CA PHE A 71 3.05 3.21 19.27
C PHE A 71 1.68 2.82 18.70
N THR A 72 1.15 3.63 17.78
CA THR A 72 -0.16 3.37 17.17
C THR A 72 -0.06 3.56 15.67
N VAL A 73 -0.56 2.57 14.93
CA VAL A 73 -0.78 2.66 13.48
C VAL A 73 -2.26 2.57 13.16
N ARG A 74 -2.67 3.27 12.11
CA ARG A 74 -4.03 3.15 11.58
C ARG A 74 -4.04 2.12 10.45
N THR A 75 -5.11 1.37 10.34
CA THR A 75 -5.30 0.41 9.26
C THR A 75 -6.78 0.20 8.97
N GLY A 76 -7.10 -0.47 7.87
CA GLY A 76 -8.45 -0.86 7.51
C GLY A 76 -8.51 -2.30 7.03
N MET A 77 -9.62 -2.97 7.31
CA MET A 77 -9.84 -4.36 6.89
C MET A 77 -10.41 -4.37 5.48
N ARG A 78 -9.72 -4.99 4.54
CA ARG A 78 -10.21 -5.18 3.17
C ARG A 78 -9.54 -6.36 2.50
N THR A 79 -10.15 -6.88 1.44
CA THR A 79 -9.50 -7.78 0.48
C THR A 79 -9.40 -7.10 -0.88
N ILE A 80 -8.38 -7.47 -1.65
CA ILE A 80 -8.21 -7.08 -3.05
C ILE A 80 -7.78 -8.31 -3.84
N GLU A 81 -8.46 -8.59 -4.93
CA GLU A 81 -8.25 -9.77 -5.75
C GLU A 81 -8.45 -9.45 -7.23
N VAL A 82 -7.79 -10.22 -8.08
CA VAL A 82 -8.05 -10.26 -9.53
C VAL A 82 -8.69 -11.60 -9.86
N LYS A 83 -9.82 -11.56 -10.55
CA LYS A 83 -10.53 -12.76 -11.02
C LYS A 83 -10.90 -12.61 -12.50
N GLY A 84 -10.12 -13.28 -13.36
CA GLY A 84 -10.18 -13.01 -14.78
C GLY A 84 -9.90 -11.53 -15.08
N PRO A 85 -10.71 -10.83 -15.86
CA PRO A 85 -10.49 -9.42 -16.17
C PRO A 85 -10.99 -8.45 -15.09
N LYS A 86 -11.42 -8.95 -13.94
CA LYS A 86 -12.09 -8.16 -12.90
C LYS A 86 -11.19 -7.94 -11.70
N VAL A 87 -11.17 -6.71 -11.20
CA VAL A 87 -10.62 -6.39 -9.87
C VAL A 87 -11.77 -6.43 -8.86
N LEU A 88 -11.55 -7.13 -7.75
CA LEU A 88 -12.54 -7.26 -6.69
C LEU A 88 -12.03 -6.59 -5.42
N LEU A 89 -12.79 -5.65 -4.89
CA LEU A 89 -12.58 -5.08 -3.55
C LEU A 89 -13.65 -5.68 -2.63
N ASN A 90 -13.21 -6.36 -1.56
CA ASN A 90 -14.12 -7.04 -0.63
C ASN A 90 -15.08 -8.04 -1.32
N GLY A 91 -14.59 -8.73 -2.34
CA GLY A 91 -15.37 -9.70 -3.12
C GLY A 91 -16.31 -9.09 -4.15
N SER A 92 -16.49 -7.76 -4.19
CA SER A 92 -17.33 -7.06 -5.16
C SER A 92 -16.48 -6.44 -6.28
N GLU A 93 -16.96 -6.53 -7.50
CA GLU A 93 -16.28 -5.94 -8.65
C GLU A 93 -16.18 -4.42 -8.49
N ILE A 94 -14.98 -3.89 -8.70
CA ILE A 94 -14.71 -2.46 -8.73
C ILE A 94 -14.04 -2.07 -10.05
N TYR A 95 -14.54 -1.01 -10.66
CA TYR A 95 -13.90 -0.40 -11.82
C TYR A 95 -12.98 0.73 -11.35
N LEU A 96 -11.67 0.57 -11.55
CA LEU A 96 -10.68 1.57 -11.16
C LEU A 96 -10.74 2.76 -12.11
N LYS A 97 -11.13 3.91 -11.59
CA LYS A 97 -11.22 5.18 -12.31
C LYS A 97 -10.24 6.16 -11.70
N GLY A 98 -9.27 6.58 -12.49
CA GLY A 98 -8.24 7.47 -11.97
C GLY A 98 -7.20 7.84 -12.99
N CYS A 99 -6.20 8.53 -12.52
CA CYS A 99 -5.02 8.89 -13.30
C CYS A 99 -3.77 8.75 -12.44
N GLU A 100 -2.64 8.82 -13.09
CA GLU A 100 -1.37 8.99 -12.42
C GLU A 100 -1.32 10.37 -11.76
N TRP A 101 -0.79 10.41 -10.55
CA TRP A 101 -0.44 11.63 -9.88
C TRP A 101 1.06 11.62 -9.55
N MET A 102 1.73 12.65 -9.99
CA MET A 102 3.16 12.83 -9.77
C MET A 102 3.39 14.22 -9.15
N PRO A 103 4.20 14.34 -8.09
CA PRO A 103 4.54 15.64 -7.54
C PRO A 103 5.34 16.48 -8.56
N GLY A 104 5.37 17.79 -8.34
CA GLY A 104 6.08 18.72 -9.21
C GLY A 104 5.17 19.62 -10.07
N SER A 105 3.86 19.59 -9.80
CA SER A 105 2.88 20.42 -10.49
C SER A 105 2.89 21.88 -10.05
N HIS A 106 3.38 22.18 -8.86
CA HIS A 106 3.37 23.53 -8.32
C HIS A 106 4.64 24.30 -8.72
N PRO A 107 4.51 25.48 -9.35
CA PRO A 107 5.67 26.22 -9.90
C PRO A 107 6.68 26.67 -8.84
N ASP A 108 6.24 26.91 -7.60
CA ASP A 108 7.09 27.44 -6.53
C ASP A 108 7.78 26.34 -5.70
N TYR A 109 7.25 25.11 -5.70
CA TYR A 109 7.71 24.04 -4.81
C TYR A 109 8.42 22.91 -5.55
N GLY A 110 8.23 22.77 -6.86
CA GLY A 110 8.75 21.65 -7.63
C GLY A 110 8.33 20.32 -6.99
N MET A 111 9.26 19.42 -6.79
CA MET A 111 8.98 18.09 -6.21
C MET A 111 8.71 18.11 -4.69
N ALA A 112 9.03 19.20 -4.00
CA ALA A 112 8.83 19.36 -2.55
C ALA A 112 7.49 20.04 -2.24
N GLU A 113 6.42 19.50 -2.80
CA GLU A 113 5.08 20.05 -2.62
C GLU A 113 4.63 19.99 -1.15
N PRO A 114 4.06 21.08 -0.61
CA PRO A 114 3.44 21.05 0.71
C PRO A 114 2.27 20.07 0.75
N LEU A 115 2.06 19.43 1.89
CA LEU A 115 0.94 18.49 2.08
C LEU A 115 -0.40 19.11 1.70
N GLU A 116 -0.62 20.39 2.03
CA GLU A 116 -1.84 21.11 1.67
C GLU A 116 -2.11 21.14 0.16
N HIS A 117 -1.05 21.33 -0.65
CA HIS A 117 -1.17 21.30 -2.11
C HIS A 117 -1.51 19.89 -2.60
N SER A 118 -0.80 18.90 -2.13
CA SER A 118 -1.05 17.49 -2.48
C SER A 118 -2.47 17.06 -2.12
N VAL A 119 -2.95 17.39 -0.92
CA VAL A 119 -4.33 17.13 -0.47
C VAL A 119 -5.35 17.85 -1.37
N LYS A 120 -5.08 19.08 -1.79
CA LYS A 120 -5.94 19.80 -2.73
C LYS A 120 -6.04 19.05 -4.06
N CYS A 121 -4.92 18.62 -4.63
CA CYS A 121 -4.90 17.85 -5.89
C CYS A 121 -5.68 16.54 -5.77
N LEU A 122 -5.42 15.74 -4.72
CA LEU A 122 -6.12 14.49 -4.48
C LEU A 122 -7.62 14.69 -4.24
N SER A 123 -8.01 15.78 -3.56
CA SER A 123 -9.41 16.16 -3.38
C SER A 123 -10.10 16.47 -4.71
N GLN A 124 -9.38 17.10 -5.65
CA GLN A 124 -9.89 17.35 -7.01
C GLN A 124 -10.09 16.05 -7.78
N LEU A 125 -9.17 15.06 -7.66
CA LEU A 125 -9.36 13.72 -8.25
C LEU A 125 -10.62 13.05 -7.70
N LYS A 126 -10.83 13.08 -6.40
CA LYS A 126 -12.06 12.55 -5.78
C LYS A 126 -13.30 13.27 -6.28
N ALA A 127 -13.28 14.60 -6.36
CA ALA A 127 -14.39 15.41 -6.85
C ALA A 127 -14.72 15.14 -8.32
N ALA A 128 -13.72 14.76 -9.14
CA ALA A 128 -13.88 14.32 -10.52
C ALA A 128 -14.43 12.89 -10.65
N GLY A 129 -14.68 12.20 -9.54
CA GLY A 129 -15.22 10.82 -9.52
C GLY A 129 -14.17 9.73 -9.58
N CYS A 130 -12.89 10.04 -9.37
CA CYS A 130 -11.84 9.06 -9.27
C CYS A 130 -11.94 8.29 -7.95
N ASN A 131 -11.68 6.97 -8.01
CA ASN A 131 -11.57 6.10 -6.86
C ASN A 131 -10.18 5.46 -6.75
N PHE A 132 -9.27 5.77 -7.69
CA PHE A 132 -7.93 5.22 -7.78
C PHE A 132 -6.95 6.28 -8.26
N THR A 133 -5.68 6.17 -7.80
CA THR A 133 -4.55 6.91 -8.37
C THR A 133 -3.29 6.04 -8.34
N ARG A 134 -2.36 6.31 -9.24
CA ARG A 134 -1.01 5.75 -9.22
C ARG A 134 -0.05 6.84 -8.79
N PHE A 135 0.72 6.58 -7.76
CA PHE A 135 1.85 7.42 -7.37
C PHE A 135 3.11 6.93 -8.06
N HIS A 136 3.63 7.75 -8.90
CA HIS A 136 4.85 7.54 -9.65
C HIS A 136 5.91 8.50 -9.08
N TRP A 137 6.32 8.26 -7.93
CA TRP A 137 6.74 7.15 -7.13
C TRP A 137 6.31 7.30 -5.64
N GLN A 138 7.13 6.78 -4.67
CA GLN A 138 6.84 6.80 -3.23
C GLN A 138 6.50 8.21 -2.74
N GLN A 139 5.52 8.28 -1.83
CA GLN A 139 5.06 9.51 -1.22
C GLN A 139 5.25 9.48 0.30
N ASP A 140 5.06 10.62 0.94
CA ASP A 140 5.04 10.73 2.39
C ASP A 140 3.83 9.98 2.97
N THR A 141 4.02 9.34 4.13
CA THR A 141 2.98 8.60 4.87
C THR A 141 1.70 9.42 5.08
N THR A 142 1.79 10.73 5.28
CA THR A 142 0.63 11.60 5.48
C THR A 142 -0.28 11.67 4.26
N ILE A 143 0.26 11.47 3.06
CA ILE A 143 -0.53 11.38 1.81
C ILE A 143 -1.34 10.09 1.78
N PHE A 144 -0.74 8.97 2.18
CA PHE A 144 -1.46 7.68 2.29
C PHE A 144 -2.49 7.72 3.41
N ASP A 145 -2.19 8.39 4.54
CA ASP A 145 -3.16 8.63 5.60
C ASP A 145 -4.42 9.35 5.07
N TRP A 146 -4.22 10.38 4.23
CA TRP A 146 -5.32 11.06 3.58
C TRP A 146 -6.11 10.13 2.64
N CYS A 147 -5.42 9.30 1.85
CA CYS A 147 -6.07 8.33 0.96
C CYS A 147 -6.90 7.30 1.74
N ASP A 148 -6.37 6.85 2.87
CA ASP A 148 -7.08 5.93 3.78
C ASP A 148 -8.36 6.54 4.35
N GLU A 149 -8.32 7.81 4.75
CA GLU A 149 -9.45 8.54 5.32
C GLU A 149 -10.51 8.90 4.28
N ASN A 150 -10.11 9.10 3.03
CA ASN A 150 -10.98 9.57 1.96
C ASN A 150 -11.37 8.48 0.95
N GLY A 151 -10.93 7.24 1.13
CA GLY A 151 -11.31 6.13 0.27
C GLY A 151 -10.76 6.25 -1.15
N LEU A 152 -9.52 6.69 -1.31
CA LEU A 152 -8.83 6.73 -2.60
C LEU A 152 -7.85 5.57 -2.68
N LEU A 153 -8.11 4.61 -3.57
CA LEU A 153 -7.21 3.49 -3.82
C LEU A 153 -5.91 3.95 -4.48
N VAL A 154 -4.82 3.28 -4.14
CA VAL A 154 -3.48 3.67 -4.57
C VAL A 154 -2.70 2.47 -5.10
N GLN A 155 -1.97 2.71 -6.19
CA GLN A 155 -0.77 1.98 -6.55
C GLN A 155 0.43 2.83 -6.12
N GLU A 156 1.26 2.29 -5.25
CA GLU A 156 2.56 2.85 -4.91
C GLU A 156 3.65 2.13 -5.70
N GLU A 157 4.64 2.86 -6.20
CA GLU A 157 5.66 2.34 -7.11
C GLU A 157 7.08 2.69 -6.64
N ILE A 158 8.00 1.75 -6.85
CA ILE A 158 9.43 2.02 -6.63
C ILE A 158 9.95 3.01 -7.69
N PRO A 159 10.91 3.89 -7.34
CA PRO A 159 11.44 4.89 -8.26
C PRO A 159 12.44 4.27 -9.27
N TYR A 160 11.99 3.27 -10.03
CA TYR A 160 12.76 2.60 -11.08
C TYR A 160 12.10 2.84 -12.43
N TRP A 161 12.55 3.89 -13.12
CA TRP A 161 11.97 4.39 -14.35
C TRP A 161 13.04 4.67 -15.40
N GLY A 162 12.72 4.38 -16.67
CA GLY A 162 13.53 4.75 -17.83
C GLY A 162 14.95 4.17 -17.80
N GLN A 163 15.17 3.13 -17.02
CA GLN A 163 16.46 2.45 -16.92
C GLN A 163 16.66 1.50 -18.10
N PRO A 164 17.91 1.10 -18.41
CA PRO A 164 18.15 0.01 -19.34
C PRO A 164 17.34 -1.22 -18.92
N ALA A 165 16.86 -1.97 -19.91
CA ALA A 165 16.10 -3.19 -19.69
C ALA A 165 16.85 -4.19 -18.80
N GLU A 166 18.17 -4.24 -18.93
CA GLU A 166 19.04 -5.10 -18.13
C GLU A 166 19.42 -4.43 -16.82
N ALA A 167 18.74 -4.81 -15.74
CA ALA A 167 19.08 -4.35 -14.42
C ALA A 167 20.40 -4.95 -13.93
N THR A 168 21.34 -4.12 -13.55
CA THR A 168 22.56 -4.59 -12.88
C THR A 168 22.24 -5.17 -11.52
N PRO A 169 23.09 -6.07 -10.96
CA PRO A 169 22.90 -6.59 -9.60
C PRO A 169 22.72 -5.48 -8.54
N MET A 170 23.40 -4.36 -8.71
CA MET A 170 23.28 -3.21 -7.80
C MET A 170 21.91 -2.53 -7.93
N GLN A 171 21.42 -2.32 -9.14
CA GLN A 171 20.08 -1.75 -9.37
C GLN A 171 18.98 -2.64 -8.80
N LEU A 172 19.08 -3.95 -9.02
CA LEU A 172 18.14 -4.91 -8.43
C LEU A 172 18.20 -4.90 -6.89
N ALA A 173 19.38 -4.81 -6.29
CA ALA A 173 19.51 -4.69 -4.84
C ALA A 173 18.87 -3.40 -4.30
N ILE A 174 19.06 -2.26 -4.98
CA ILE A 174 18.42 -0.99 -4.64
C ILE A 174 16.90 -1.11 -4.76
N ALA A 175 16.38 -1.69 -5.85
CA ALA A 175 14.95 -1.90 -6.04
C ALA A 175 14.33 -2.74 -4.90
N LYS A 176 15.01 -3.81 -4.47
CA LYS A 176 14.59 -4.62 -3.32
C LYS A 176 14.60 -3.83 -2.01
N THR A 177 15.59 -2.96 -1.80
CA THR A 177 15.63 -2.08 -0.62
C THR A 177 14.43 -1.11 -0.58
N HIS A 178 14.03 -0.57 -1.74
CA HIS A 178 12.80 0.22 -1.84
C HIS A 178 11.54 -0.60 -1.54
N ALA A 179 11.45 -1.82 -2.07
CA ALA A 179 10.33 -2.72 -1.80
C ALA A 179 10.21 -3.04 -0.30
N ASP A 180 11.34 -3.32 0.37
CA ASP A 180 11.38 -3.54 1.82
C ASP A 180 10.85 -2.33 2.60
N ALA A 181 11.30 -1.12 2.22
CA ALA A 181 10.86 0.11 2.86
C ALA A 181 9.36 0.36 2.63
N MET A 182 8.86 0.22 1.40
CA MET A 182 7.44 0.38 1.06
C MET A 182 6.56 -0.55 1.89
N VAL A 183 6.85 -1.85 1.89
CA VAL A 183 6.05 -2.82 2.62
C VAL A 183 6.15 -2.61 4.13
N ARG A 184 7.34 -2.29 4.65
CA ARG A 184 7.56 -2.05 6.08
C ARG A 184 6.83 -0.82 6.58
N TYR A 185 6.92 0.31 5.85
CA TYR A 185 6.40 1.59 6.32
C TYR A 185 4.99 1.89 5.84
N HIS A 186 4.57 1.34 4.70
CA HIS A 186 3.27 1.63 4.11
C HIS A 186 2.34 0.41 4.03
N GLY A 187 2.82 -0.78 4.39
CA GLY A 187 2.01 -2.02 4.34
C GLY A 187 0.78 -2.03 5.24
N HIS A 188 0.62 -1.07 6.16
CA HIS A 188 -0.55 -0.93 7.01
C HIS A 188 -1.68 -0.09 6.36
N HIS A 189 -1.40 0.66 5.28
CA HIS A 189 -2.40 1.50 4.61
C HIS A 189 -3.39 0.66 3.79
N PRO A 190 -4.70 0.68 4.09
CA PRO A 190 -5.70 -0.04 3.30
C PRO A 190 -5.90 0.53 1.90
N ALA A 191 -5.65 1.81 1.70
CA ALA A 191 -5.74 2.46 0.39
C ALA A 191 -4.77 1.86 -0.63
N ILE A 192 -3.57 1.46 -0.22
CA ILE A 192 -2.60 0.85 -1.11
C ILE A 192 -3.05 -0.56 -1.47
N ILE A 193 -3.42 -0.78 -2.72
CA ILE A 193 -3.89 -2.07 -3.25
C ILE A 193 -2.88 -2.76 -4.16
N CYS A 194 -1.90 -2.02 -4.66
CA CYS A 194 -0.94 -2.50 -5.65
C CYS A 194 0.46 -1.93 -5.39
N TRP A 195 1.47 -2.78 -5.55
CA TRP A 195 2.88 -2.42 -5.57
C TRP A 195 3.37 -2.39 -7.02
N GLY A 196 3.90 -1.26 -7.48
CA GLY A 196 4.52 -1.10 -8.80
C GLY A 196 6.01 -1.46 -8.76
N VAL A 197 6.46 -2.31 -9.67
CA VAL A 197 7.85 -2.76 -9.73
C VAL A 197 8.74 -1.89 -10.62
N GLY A 198 8.16 -0.97 -11.36
CA GLY A 198 8.89 -0.04 -12.23
C GLY A 198 8.05 0.46 -13.39
N ASN A 199 8.60 1.45 -14.09
CA ASN A 199 7.96 2.16 -15.19
C ASN A 199 8.86 2.21 -16.42
N GLU A 200 8.35 1.80 -17.58
CA GLU A 200 8.96 2.02 -18.90
C GLU A 200 10.41 1.50 -19.03
N LEU A 201 10.63 0.26 -18.64
CA LEU A 201 11.96 -0.36 -18.61
C LEU A 201 12.38 -1.05 -19.92
N GLY A 202 11.81 -0.68 -21.05
CA GLY A 202 12.18 -1.23 -22.36
C GLY A 202 11.23 -2.28 -22.91
N GLY A 203 10.00 -2.31 -22.43
CA GLY A 203 8.93 -3.14 -23.00
C GLY A 203 9.12 -4.64 -22.82
N PRO A 204 8.86 -5.48 -23.85
CA PRO A 204 8.85 -6.94 -23.75
C PRO A 204 10.24 -7.58 -23.90
N LEU A 205 11.31 -6.84 -23.63
CA LEU A 205 12.67 -7.40 -23.72
C LEU A 205 12.88 -8.48 -22.64
N PRO A 206 13.57 -9.59 -22.93
CA PRO A 206 13.81 -10.67 -21.99
C PRO A 206 14.41 -10.20 -20.65
N ALA A 207 15.32 -9.20 -20.69
CA ALA A 207 15.92 -8.64 -19.50
C ALA A 207 14.92 -7.86 -18.63
N THR A 208 13.95 -7.16 -19.26
CA THR A 208 12.86 -6.49 -18.53
C THR A 208 11.94 -7.53 -17.88
N ILE A 209 11.58 -8.57 -18.61
CA ILE A 209 10.75 -9.66 -18.07
C ILE A 209 11.42 -10.31 -16.86
N ASP A 210 12.71 -10.63 -16.96
CA ASP A 210 13.48 -11.22 -15.87
C ASP A 210 13.50 -10.32 -14.62
N TYR A 211 13.71 -9.01 -14.80
CA TYR A 211 13.63 -8.04 -13.70
C TYR A 211 12.23 -7.99 -13.07
N VAL A 212 11.19 -7.91 -13.90
CA VAL A 212 9.79 -7.83 -13.44
C VAL A 212 9.41 -9.08 -12.66
N ASP A 213 9.75 -10.26 -13.16
CA ASP A 213 9.49 -11.54 -12.50
C ASP A 213 10.20 -11.65 -11.15
N GLN A 214 11.47 -11.23 -11.08
CA GLN A 214 12.21 -11.21 -9.82
C GLN A 214 11.57 -10.26 -8.80
N MET A 215 11.18 -9.06 -9.20
CA MET A 215 10.55 -8.08 -8.32
C MET A 215 9.13 -8.47 -7.94
N TYR A 216 8.36 -9.06 -8.86
CA TYR A 216 7.05 -9.64 -8.56
C TYR A 216 7.16 -10.71 -7.47
N ALA A 217 8.05 -11.67 -7.63
CA ALA A 217 8.27 -12.72 -6.64
C ALA A 217 8.72 -12.14 -5.29
N TYR A 218 9.57 -11.12 -5.32
CA TYR A 218 10.07 -10.46 -4.12
C TYR A 218 8.94 -9.75 -3.35
N PHE A 219 8.13 -8.93 -4.03
CA PHE A 219 6.96 -8.29 -3.40
C PHE A 219 5.95 -9.30 -2.86
N LYS A 220 5.70 -10.38 -3.60
CA LYS A 220 4.77 -11.44 -3.14
C LYS A 220 5.28 -12.19 -1.92
N ALA A 221 6.59 -12.29 -1.75
CA ALA A 221 7.20 -12.85 -0.54
C ALA A 221 7.05 -11.90 0.67
N LEU A 222 7.12 -10.58 0.45
CA LEU A 222 6.94 -9.56 1.49
C LEU A 222 5.46 -9.35 1.82
N ASP A 223 4.61 -9.27 0.81
CA ASP A 223 3.16 -9.02 0.93
C ASP A 223 2.37 -9.80 -0.12
N ALA A 224 1.92 -10.97 0.25
CA ALA A 224 1.12 -11.83 -0.65
C ALA A 224 -0.29 -11.27 -0.94
N ARG A 225 -0.77 -10.31 -0.15
CA ARG A 225 -2.16 -9.84 -0.17
C ARG A 225 -2.44 -8.75 -1.20
N ARG A 226 -1.44 -7.95 -1.56
CA ARG A 226 -1.61 -6.88 -2.55
C ARG A 226 -1.30 -7.36 -3.95
N LEU A 227 -1.85 -6.64 -4.91
CA LEU A 227 -1.49 -6.81 -6.31
C LEU A 227 -0.06 -6.31 -6.55
N VAL A 228 0.55 -6.80 -7.60
CA VAL A 228 1.85 -6.32 -8.08
C VAL A 228 1.72 -6.09 -9.57
N ASN A 229 2.20 -4.96 -10.08
CA ASN A 229 2.18 -4.68 -11.50
C ASN A 229 3.48 -4.03 -11.99
N TYR A 230 3.62 -4.02 -13.30
CA TYR A 230 4.61 -3.27 -14.06
C TYR A 230 3.92 -2.36 -15.06
N VAL A 231 4.40 -1.12 -15.20
CA VAL A 231 3.90 -0.18 -16.21
C VAL A 231 4.81 -0.23 -17.42
N SER A 232 4.34 -0.87 -18.50
CA SER A 232 5.07 -1.03 -19.73
C SER A 232 4.88 0.16 -20.68
N ASN A 233 5.94 0.50 -21.43
CA ASN A 233 5.88 1.44 -22.55
C ASN A 233 5.66 0.75 -23.91
N SER A 234 5.42 -0.55 -23.95
CA SER A 234 5.04 -1.28 -25.16
C SER A 234 3.55 -1.24 -25.39
N VAL A 235 3.17 -0.77 -26.58
CA VAL A 235 1.77 -0.71 -27.00
C VAL A 235 1.52 -1.81 -28.03
N GLY A 236 0.75 -2.81 -27.64
CA GLY A 236 -0.10 -3.56 -28.55
C GLY A 236 0.55 -4.56 -29.50
N SER A 237 1.70 -5.14 -29.22
CA SER A 237 2.25 -6.14 -30.13
C SER A 237 2.53 -7.52 -29.55
N ASP A 238 2.55 -7.71 -28.24
CA ASP A 238 2.86 -9.04 -27.70
C ASP A 238 1.95 -9.42 -26.53
N GLU A 239 1.28 -10.56 -26.70
CA GLU A 239 0.31 -11.16 -25.76
C GLU A 239 0.95 -11.71 -24.49
N ASN A 240 2.25 -11.46 -24.24
CA ASN A 240 3.04 -12.14 -23.21
C ASN A 240 3.68 -11.21 -22.17
N VAL A 241 3.12 -10.01 -21.93
CA VAL A 241 3.56 -9.16 -20.81
C VAL A 241 2.43 -8.89 -19.83
#